data_05eab2212dcab4d1ca78b596249c55c8
#
_entry.id   05eab2212dcab4d1ca78b596249c55c8
#
_cell.length_a   1.000
_cell.length_b   1.000
_cell.length_c   1.000
_cell.angle_alpha   90.00
_cell.angle_beta   90.00
_cell.angle_gamma   90.00
#
_symmetry.space_group_name_H-M   'P 1'
#
loop_
_entity.id
_entity.type
_entity.pdbx_description
1 polymer ?
#
loop_
_entity_poly.entity_id
_entity_poly.type
_entity_poly.pdbx_seq_one_letter_code
_entity_poly.pdbx_strand_id
1 'polypeptide(L)'
;MWAMPYAYLGPEGTFSEAALRAADLGAEPLSCPTIQAALAAVREGAAERAVVPIESSVEGVVTATLDDLATGNDLVIVAELQIPIAFALLGRPGTELGDIKRIGGHPQAMPQCRGWLAANLPDSEWIPLASNAEAARQAADGHVDAALAGAFAADRYGLEVIAPDVHDRANAVTRFVVVSPPRPLPARTGADRTSLAAFLVEDHPGALLEILTEFAVRGINLTTIQSRPTGDRLGQYYFFIDCEGHVDDARVGEALMGLRRVCREVRFLGSYARCDGGTAQVRPGTSDAEFAEAAAWLGRLRFGRP
;
A
#
# COMPACT_ATOMS: atom_id res chain seq x y z
N MET A 1 31.29 1.94 -0.61
CA MET A 1 30.22 1.09 -1.15
C MET A 1 29.09 2.04 -1.47
N TRP A 2 28.67 2.19 -2.72
CA TRP A 2 27.58 3.06 -3.12
C TRP A 2 26.29 2.50 -2.47
N ALA A 3 25.47 3.36 -1.88
CA ALA A 3 24.16 2.92 -1.37
C ALA A 3 23.34 2.39 -2.54
N MET A 4 22.72 1.22 -2.37
CA MET A 4 21.86 0.66 -3.42
C MET A 4 20.60 1.52 -3.56
N PRO A 5 20.08 1.70 -4.79
CA PRO A 5 18.92 2.53 -5.03
C PRO A 5 17.64 1.92 -4.43
N TYR A 6 16.61 2.75 -4.31
CA TYR A 6 15.27 2.34 -3.93
C TYR A 6 14.34 2.45 -5.14
N ALA A 7 13.69 1.34 -5.48
CA ALA A 7 12.78 1.26 -6.60
C ALA A 7 11.41 1.87 -6.27
N TYR A 8 10.77 2.45 -7.25
CA TYR A 8 9.39 2.97 -7.12
C TYR A 8 8.66 2.92 -8.46
N LEU A 9 7.32 2.98 -8.43
CA LEU A 9 6.51 3.10 -9.64
C LEU A 9 6.70 4.50 -10.24
N GLY A 10 7.42 4.58 -11.36
CA GLY A 10 7.66 5.80 -12.12
C GLY A 10 6.47 6.23 -12.98
N PRO A 11 6.68 7.22 -13.81
CA PRO A 11 7.89 8.02 -13.96
C PRO A 11 8.17 8.98 -12.80
N GLU A 12 9.22 9.80 -12.91
CA GLU A 12 9.49 10.89 -11.98
C GLU A 12 8.33 11.91 -11.98
N GLY A 13 8.06 12.56 -10.84
CA GLY A 13 6.92 13.45 -10.67
C GLY A 13 5.61 12.74 -10.32
N THR A 14 5.65 11.46 -9.93
CA THR A 14 4.48 10.70 -9.46
C THR A 14 4.32 10.78 -7.94
N PHE A 15 3.11 10.45 -7.43
CA PHE A 15 2.88 10.26 -6.00
C PHE A 15 3.74 9.14 -5.40
N SER A 16 4.15 8.16 -6.19
CA SER A 16 5.08 7.10 -5.74
C SER A 16 6.49 7.65 -5.52
N GLU A 17 6.97 8.58 -6.35
CA GLU A 17 8.22 9.29 -6.07
C GLU A 17 8.06 10.17 -4.83
N ALA A 18 6.95 10.89 -4.68
CA ALA A 18 6.68 11.68 -3.49
C ALA A 18 6.70 10.82 -2.22
N ALA A 19 6.13 9.60 -2.28
CA ALA A 19 6.19 8.63 -1.20
C ALA A 19 7.63 8.19 -0.89
N LEU A 20 8.43 7.90 -1.92
CA LEU A 20 9.84 7.55 -1.73
C LEU A 20 10.62 8.67 -1.05
N ARG A 21 10.41 9.92 -1.47
CA ARG A 21 11.06 11.10 -0.87
C ARG A 21 10.62 11.35 0.57
N ALA A 22 9.32 11.19 0.85
CA ALA A 22 8.77 11.34 2.20
C ALA A 22 9.28 10.26 3.17
N ALA A 23 9.62 9.09 2.68
CA ALA A 23 10.21 8.02 3.46
C ALA A 23 11.64 8.33 3.95
N ASP A 24 12.29 9.36 3.38
CA ASP A 24 13.64 9.86 3.72
C ASP A 24 14.69 8.74 3.91
N LEU A 25 14.70 7.82 2.97
CA LEU A 25 15.50 6.59 3.08
C LEU A 25 16.96 6.79 2.62
N GLY A 26 17.35 8.02 2.25
CA GLY A 26 18.74 8.41 1.93
C GLY A 26 19.35 7.70 0.71
N ALA A 27 18.53 7.06 -0.13
CA ALA A 27 18.97 6.30 -1.30
C ALA A 27 18.60 7.00 -2.61
N GLU A 28 19.36 6.72 -3.66
CA GLU A 28 19.01 7.19 -5.00
C GLU A 28 17.72 6.52 -5.50
N PRO A 29 16.80 7.27 -6.13
CA PRO A 29 15.57 6.72 -6.66
C PRO A 29 15.83 5.92 -7.95
N LEU A 30 15.23 4.72 -8.06
CA LEU A 30 15.17 3.90 -9.27
C LEU A 30 13.75 3.87 -9.79
N SER A 31 13.47 4.64 -10.84
CA SER A 31 12.17 4.68 -11.49
C SER A 31 11.92 3.40 -12.28
N CYS A 32 10.80 2.73 -12.04
CA CYS A 32 10.39 1.51 -12.71
C CYS A 32 9.07 1.70 -13.46
N PRO A 33 8.88 1.05 -14.63
CA PRO A 33 7.69 1.24 -15.45
C PRO A 33 6.41 0.64 -14.85
N THR A 34 6.52 -0.34 -13.97
CA THR A 34 5.40 -1.02 -13.32
C THR A 34 5.74 -1.36 -11.86
N ILE A 35 4.71 -1.63 -11.05
CA ILE A 35 4.88 -2.13 -9.67
C ILE A 35 5.68 -3.43 -9.67
N GLN A 36 5.35 -4.35 -10.58
CA GLN A 36 6.06 -5.63 -10.73
C GLN A 36 7.54 -5.42 -11.04
N ALA A 37 7.88 -4.46 -11.92
CA ALA A 37 9.27 -4.13 -12.22
C ALA A 37 10.01 -3.56 -10.99
N ALA A 38 9.34 -2.74 -10.17
CA ALA A 38 9.94 -2.22 -8.94
C ALA A 38 10.20 -3.34 -7.92
N LEU A 39 9.27 -4.27 -7.75
CA LEU A 39 9.44 -5.43 -6.87
C LEU A 39 10.46 -6.43 -7.41
N ALA A 40 10.50 -6.65 -8.74
CA ALA A 40 11.51 -7.47 -9.38
C ALA A 40 12.93 -6.91 -9.19
N ALA A 41 13.10 -5.58 -9.29
CA ALA A 41 14.41 -4.94 -9.03
C ALA A 41 14.95 -5.24 -7.62
N VAL A 42 14.08 -5.38 -6.62
CA VAL A 42 14.45 -5.78 -5.26
C VAL A 42 14.86 -7.27 -5.22
N ARG A 43 14.08 -8.16 -5.86
CA ARG A 43 14.38 -9.60 -5.92
C ARG A 43 15.69 -9.91 -6.63
N GLU A 44 16.00 -9.16 -7.66
CA GLU A 44 17.20 -9.30 -8.48
C GLU A 44 18.42 -8.60 -7.87
N GLY A 45 18.25 -7.87 -6.78
CA GLY A 45 19.31 -7.13 -6.12
C GLY A 45 19.75 -5.87 -6.87
N ALA A 46 18.96 -5.36 -7.81
CA ALA A 46 19.18 -4.08 -8.47
C ALA A 46 18.75 -2.88 -7.59
N ALA A 47 17.86 -3.12 -6.63
CA ALA A 47 17.46 -2.17 -5.61
C ALA A 47 17.48 -2.80 -4.23
N GLU A 48 17.78 -2.02 -3.18
CA GLU A 48 17.74 -2.49 -1.79
C GLU A 48 16.29 -2.68 -1.31
N ARG A 49 15.42 -1.78 -1.69
CA ARG A 49 14.00 -1.76 -1.31
C ARG A 49 13.15 -1.20 -2.46
N ALA A 50 11.85 -1.41 -2.34
CA ALA A 50 10.87 -0.73 -3.18
C ALA A 50 9.82 -0.01 -2.34
N VAL A 51 9.37 1.14 -2.84
CA VAL A 51 8.22 1.88 -2.31
C VAL A 51 7.08 1.76 -3.32
N VAL A 52 6.02 1.05 -2.95
CA VAL A 52 4.89 0.77 -3.84
C VAL A 52 3.56 1.06 -3.16
N PRO A 53 2.55 1.55 -3.91
CA PRO A 53 1.21 1.78 -3.36
C PRO A 53 0.53 0.45 -3.06
N ILE A 54 -0.21 0.38 -1.94
CA ILE A 54 -0.96 -0.83 -1.56
C ILE A 54 -2.46 -0.57 -1.45
N GLU A 55 -2.86 0.65 -1.06
CA GLU A 55 -4.25 1.01 -0.84
C GLU A 55 -4.49 2.51 -1.04
N SER A 56 -5.57 2.86 -1.72
CA SER A 56 -6.07 4.23 -1.84
C SER A 56 -7.41 4.37 -1.11
N SER A 57 -7.59 5.45 -0.37
CA SER A 57 -8.86 5.75 0.31
C SER A 57 -10.02 6.00 -0.67
N VAL A 58 -9.73 6.24 -1.94
CA VAL A 58 -10.74 6.54 -2.99
C VAL A 58 -11.00 5.33 -3.87
N GLU A 59 -9.95 4.60 -4.24
CA GLU A 59 -10.02 3.52 -5.24
C GLU A 59 -9.91 2.12 -4.63
N GLY A 60 -9.60 2.05 -3.34
CA GLY A 60 -9.41 0.78 -2.63
C GLY A 60 -8.02 0.20 -2.85
N VAL A 61 -7.91 -1.13 -2.79
CA VAL A 61 -6.64 -1.84 -2.81
C VAL A 61 -5.96 -1.82 -4.18
N VAL A 62 -4.63 -1.74 -4.19
CA VAL A 62 -3.82 -1.85 -5.39
C VAL A 62 -3.51 -3.32 -5.64
N THR A 63 -4.36 -3.97 -6.45
CA THR A 63 -4.32 -5.42 -6.67
C THR A 63 -2.99 -5.92 -7.21
N ALA A 64 -2.31 -5.13 -8.05
CA ALA A 64 -1.00 -5.46 -8.60
C ALA A 64 0.06 -5.67 -7.51
N THR A 65 0.04 -4.86 -6.44
CA THR A 65 0.93 -5.01 -5.28
C THR A 65 0.55 -6.24 -4.47
N LEU A 66 -0.75 -6.43 -4.18
CA LEU A 66 -1.20 -7.58 -3.40
C LEU A 66 -0.86 -8.91 -4.08
N ASP A 67 -1.16 -9.03 -5.38
CA ASP A 67 -0.92 -10.25 -6.14
C ASP A 67 0.57 -10.59 -6.22
N ASP A 68 1.42 -9.59 -6.50
CA ASP A 68 2.87 -9.80 -6.59
C ASP A 68 3.48 -10.22 -5.24
N LEU A 69 3.06 -9.59 -4.13
CA LEU A 69 3.53 -9.96 -2.79
C LEU A 69 3.01 -11.35 -2.36
N ALA A 70 1.77 -11.68 -2.72
CA ALA A 70 1.17 -12.96 -2.35
C ALA A 70 1.69 -14.14 -3.17
N THR A 71 2.00 -13.97 -4.46
CA THR A 71 2.33 -15.07 -5.37
C THR A 71 3.76 -15.07 -5.90
N GLY A 72 4.46 -13.93 -5.82
CA GLY A 72 5.85 -13.80 -6.25
C GLY A 72 6.85 -14.46 -5.28
N ASN A 73 8.13 -14.36 -5.57
CA ASN A 73 9.18 -14.79 -4.65
C ASN A 73 9.20 -13.92 -3.39
N ASP A 74 9.71 -14.46 -2.30
CA ASP A 74 9.62 -13.86 -0.98
C ASP A 74 10.17 -12.43 -0.93
N LEU A 75 9.30 -11.53 -0.54
CA LEU A 75 9.58 -10.16 -0.14
C LEU A 75 8.82 -9.87 1.16
N VAL A 76 9.31 -8.93 1.96
CA VAL A 76 8.68 -8.54 3.21
C VAL A 76 8.44 -7.04 3.26
N ILE A 77 7.31 -6.64 3.82
CA ILE A 77 6.99 -5.25 4.13
C ILE A 77 7.69 -4.91 5.45
N VAL A 78 8.47 -3.84 5.44
CA VAL A 78 9.25 -3.39 6.60
C VAL A 78 8.80 -2.04 7.16
N ALA A 79 7.99 -1.30 6.42
CA ALA A 79 7.40 -0.03 6.84
C ALA A 79 6.19 0.30 5.97
N GLU A 80 5.36 1.21 6.45
CA GLU A 80 4.30 1.85 5.68
C GLU A 80 4.34 3.37 5.84
N LEU A 81 3.76 4.07 4.88
CA LEU A 81 3.56 5.51 4.93
C LEU A 81 2.27 5.89 4.21
N GLN A 82 1.72 7.03 4.56
CA GLN A 82 0.54 7.60 3.91
C GLN A 82 0.91 8.93 3.25
N ILE A 83 0.49 9.08 1.99
CA ILE A 83 0.68 10.31 1.23
C ILE A 83 -0.69 10.91 0.92
N PRO A 84 -0.93 12.17 1.29
CA PRO A 84 -2.10 12.91 0.82
C PRO A 84 -2.10 12.99 -0.71
N ILE A 85 -3.25 12.73 -1.33
CA ILE A 85 -3.43 12.82 -2.76
C ILE A 85 -4.19 14.11 -3.06
N ALA A 86 -3.43 15.14 -3.38
CA ALA A 86 -3.94 16.44 -3.78
C ALA A 86 -3.56 16.72 -5.25
N PHE A 87 -4.57 17.07 -6.05
CA PHE A 87 -4.36 17.43 -7.45
C PHE A 87 -4.33 18.95 -7.60
N ALA A 88 -3.40 19.40 -8.42
CA ALA A 88 -3.34 20.76 -8.93
C ALA A 88 -3.49 20.74 -10.45
N LEU A 89 -3.94 21.84 -11.01
CA LEU A 89 -3.91 22.11 -12.44
C LEU A 89 -2.59 22.80 -12.76
N LEU A 90 -1.74 22.16 -13.55
CA LEU A 90 -0.42 22.62 -13.92
C LEU A 90 -0.39 23.04 -15.38
N GLY A 91 0.27 24.12 -15.72
CA GLY A 91 0.47 24.58 -17.09
C GLY A 91 1.80 25.27 -17.29
N ARG A 92 2.13 25.59 -18.54
CA ARG A 92 3.33 26.37 -18.85
C ARG A 92 3.27 27.75 -18.20
N PRO A 93 4.41 28.39 -17.91
CA PRO A 93 4.44 29.75 -17.40
C PRO A 93 3.60 30.70 -18.26
N GLY A 94 2.76 31.50 -17.60
CA GLY A 94 1.90 32.45 -18.24
C GLY A 94 0.61 31.89 -18.86
N THR A 95 0.30 30.60 -18.69
CA THR A 95 -1.00 30.03 -19.12
C THR A 95 -2.11 30.51 -18.18
N GLU A 96 -3.13 31.16 -18.74
CA GLU A 96 -4.31 31.57 -17.98
C GLU A 96 -5.40 30.48 -18.02
N LEU A 97 -6.25 30.44 -17.00
CA LEU A 97 -7.31 29.43 -16.88
C LEU A 97 -8.24 29.41 -18.11
N GLY A 98 -8.54 30.59 -18.68
CA GLY A 98 -9.41 30.74 -19.85
C GLY A 98 -8.82 30.23 -21.16
N ASP A 99 -7.51 29.97 -21.23
CA ASP A 99 -6.84 29.49 -22.44
C ASP A 99 -6.84 27.95 -22.54
N ILE A 100 -7.23 27.28 -21.46
CA ILE A 100 -7.13 25.83 -21.36
C ILE A 100 -8.28 25.16 -22.10
N LYS A 101 -7.95 24.37 -23.13
CA LYS A 101 -8.89 23.59 -23.93
C LYS A 101 -8.66 22.08 -23.77
N ARG A 102 -7.40 21.66 -23.54
CA ARG A 102 -7.02 20.24 -23.41
C ARG A 102 -6.34 20.01 -22.10
N ILE A 103 -6.89 19.11 -21.30
CA ILE A 103 -6.37 18.75 -19.97
C ILE A 103 -5.92 17.30 -19.97
N GLY A 104 -4.64 17.06 -19.74
CA GLY A 104 -4.08 15.72 -19.61
C GLY A 104 -4.11 15.20 -18.18
N GLY A 105 -4.26 13.88 -18.01
CA GLY A 105 -4.12 13.23 -16.71
C GLY A 105 -4.37 11.73 -16.79
N HIS A 106 -4.01 11.04 -15.69
CA HIS A 106 -4.34 9.64 -15.56
C HIS A 106 -5.86 9.45 -15.43
N PRO A 107 -6.46 8.40 -16.04
CA PRO A 107 -7.92 8.18 -15.98
C PRO A 107 -8.51 8.20 -14.56
N GLN A 108 -7.75 7.85 -13.54
CA GLN A 108 -8.16 7.88 -12.15
C GLN A 108 -8.16 9.29 -11.52
N ALA A 109 -7.46 10.27 -12.11
CA ALA A 109 -7.45 11.65 -11.62
C ALA A 109 -8.75 12.37 -11.97
N MET A 110 -9.29 12.12 -13.16
CA MET A 110 -10.48 12.82 -13.67
C MET A 110 -11.72 12.68 -12.77
N PRO A 111 -12.10 11.47 -12.28
CA PRO A 111 -13.22 11.33 -11.37
C PRO A 111 -13.05 12.07 -10.04
N GLN A 112 -11.81 12.28 -9.61
CA GLN A 112 -11.49 12.99 -8.36
C GLN A 112 -11.50 14.51 -8.49
N CYS A 113 -11.50 15.03 -9.72
CA CYS A 113 -11.50 16.47 -10.03
C CYS A 113 -12.72 16.92 -10.86
N ARG A 114 -13.70 16.02 -11.07
CA ARG A 114 -14.83 16.23 -11.98
C ARG A 114 -15.67 17.47 -11.63
N GLY A 115 -15.97 17.66 -10.35
CA GLY A 115 -16.79 18.78 -9.89
C GLY A 115 -16.08 20.11 -10.15
N TRP A 116 -14.81 20.20 -9.79
CA TRP A 116 -14.01 21.38 -10.02
C TRP A 116 -13.87 21.70 -11.52
N LEU A 117 -13.57 20.68 -12.35
CA LEU A 117 -13.43 20.85 -13.81
C LEU A 117 -14.74 21.32 -14.45
N ALA A 118 -15.87 20.72 -14.09
CA ALA A 118 -17.18 21.11 -14.62
C ALA A 118 -17.55 22.56 -14.26
N ALA A 119 -17.13 23.05 -13.11
CA ALA A 119 -17.42 24.41 -12.64
C ALA A 119 -16.49 25.47 -13.28
N ASN A 120 -15.23 25.14 -13.56
CA ASN A 120 -14.21 26.12 -13.95
C ASN A 120 -13.78 25.97 -15.42
N LEU A 121 -13.87 24.78 -16.01
CA LEU A 121 -13.40 24.45 -17.37
C LEU A 121 -14.42 23.50 -18.08
N PRO A 122 -15.71 23.90 -18.19
CA PRO A 122 -16.77 23.04 -18.70
C PRO A 122 -16.57 22.59 -20.16
N ASP A 123 -15.88 23.40 -20.96
CA ASP A 123 -15.66 23.16 -22.40
C ASP A 123 -14.30 22.50 -22.70
N SER A 124 -13.56 22.10 -21.68
CA SER A 124 -12.26 21.47 -21.86
C SER A 124 -12.36 20.00 -22.25
N GLU A 125 -11.51 19.57 -23.16
CA GLU A 125 -11.35 18.18 -23.56
C GLU A 125 -10.41 17.44 -22.60
N TRP A 126 -10.84 16.26 -22.13
CA TRP A 126 -10.02 15.38 -21.31
C TRP A 126 -9.17 14.45 -22.19
N ILE A 127 -7.85 14.46 -21.97
CA ILE A 127 -6.87 13.61 -22.66
C ILE A 127 -6.32 12.58 -21.67
N PRO A 128 -6.76 11.31 -21.77
CA PRO A 128 -6.26 10.25 -20.88
C PRO A 128 -4.80 9.90 -21.20
N LEU A 129 -3.94 9.89 -20.18
CA LEU A 129 -2.52 9.60 -20.29
C LEU A 129 -2.10 8.51 -19.29
N ALA A 130 -0.94 7.89 -19.51
CA ALA A 130 -0.46 6.76 -18.74
C ALA A 130 -0.20 7.07 -17.27
N SER A 131 0.10 8.34 -16.95
CA SER A 131 0.29 8.83 -15.56
C SER A 131 0.07 10.33 -15.50
N ASN A 132 -0.12 10.87 -14.28
CA ASN A 132 -0.20 12.30 -14.06
C ASN A 132 1.14 13.01 -14.32
N ALA A 133 2.25 12.33 -14.09
CA ALA A 133 3.58 12.83 -14.41
C ALA A 133 3.80 12.91 -15.93
N GLU A 134 3.31 11.91 -16.69
CA GLU A 134 3.28 11.98 -18.16
C GLU A 134 2.42 13.13 -18.66
N ALA A 135 1.30 13.39 -17.99
CA ALA A 135 0.47 14.57 -18.32
C ALA A 135 1.23 15.89 -18.09
N ALA A 136 1.95 16.01 -16.98
CA ALA A 136 2.79 17.16 -16.69
C ALA A 136 3.88 17.34 -17.76
N ARG A 137 4.56 16.25 -18.16
CA ARG A 137 5.54 16.29 -19.25
C ARG A 137 4.90 16.76 -20.57
N GLN A 138 3.75 16.22 -20.95
CA GLN A 138 3.06 16.64 -22.18
C GLN A 138 2.54 18.08 -22.14
N ALA A 139 2.20 18.60 -20.97
CA ALA A 139 1.88 20.01 -20.80
C ALA A 139 3.11 20.89 -21.01
N ALA A 140 4.28 20.47 -20.47
CA ALA A 140 5.55 21.16 -20.72
C ALA A 140 5.91 21.18 -22.20
N ASP A 141 5.74 20.07 -22.91
CA ASP A 141 5.99 19.90 -24.33
C ASP A 141 4.93 20.62 -25.24
N GLY A 142 3.82 21.11 -24.66
CA GLY A 142 2.74 21.79 -25.39
C GLY A 142 1.75 20.88 -26.11
N HIS A 143 1.77 19.58 -25.84
CA HIS A 143 0.81 18.61 -26.43
C HIS A 143 -0.57 18.70 -25.78
N VAL A 144 -0.65 19.09 -24.53
CA VAL A 144 -1.86 19.50 -23.81
C VAL A 144 -1.66 20.89 -23.22
N ASP A 145 -2.73 21.58 -22.88
CA ASP A 145 -2.64 22.96 -22.38
C ASP A 145 -2.37 22.96 -20.88
N ALA A 146 -2.94 22.00 -20.17
CA ALA A 146 -2.73 21.80 -18.73
C ALA A 146 -2.73 20.32 -18.36
N ALA A 147 -2.19 20.01 -17.18
CA ALA A 147 -2.15 18.66 -16.59
C ALA A 147 -2.78 18.63 -15.20
N LEU A 148 -3.53 17.56 -14.90
CA LEU A 148 -3.89 17.22 -13.52
C LEU A 148 -2.78 16.36 -12.92
N ALA A 149 -2.05 16.93 -11.94
CA ALA A 149 -0.95 16.24 -11.26
C ALA A 149 -0.79 16.75 -9.83
N GLY A 150 0.08 16.13 -9.04
CA GLY A 150 0.51 16.71 -7.77
C GLY A 150 1.31 17.98 -8.00
N ALA A 151 1.12 19.00 -7.15
CA ALA A 151 1.80 20.30 -7.30
C ALA A 151 3.34 20.17 -7.39
N PHE A 152 3.92 19.16 -6.75
CA PHE A 152 5.36 18.86 -6.79
C PHE A 152 5.88 18.52 -8.20
N ALA A 153 5.01 18.15 -9.14
CA ALA A 153 5.40 17.90 -10.52
C ALA A 153 5.69 19.19 -11.27
N ALA A 154 5.21 20.36 -10.81
CA ALA A 154 5.43 21.64 -11.44
C ALA A 154 6.94 21.96 -11.53
N ASP A 155 7.66 21.90 -10.42
CA ASP A 155 9.11 22.18 -10.38
C ASP A 155 9.90 21.21 -11.26
N ARG A 156 9.46 19.95 -11.31
CA ARG A 156 10.14 18.90 -12.08
C ARG A 156 10.08 19.13 -13.59
N TYR A 157 8.95 19.64 -14.08
CA TYR A 157 8.70 19.81 -15.51
C TYR A 157 8.73 21.28 -15.98
N GLY A 158 9.11 22.21 -15.10
CA GLY A 158 9.15 23.65 -15.43
C GLY A 158 7.77 24.23 -15.71
N LEU A 159 6.76 23.75 -14.99
CA LEU A 159 5.38 24.20 -15.04
C LEU A 159 5.06 25.14 -13.87
N GLU A 160 3.95 25.86 -13.98
CA GLU A 160 3.36 26.64 -12.91
C GLU A 160 2.04 26.01 -12.44
N VAL A 161 1.73 26.20 -11.15
CA VAL A 161 0.44 25.83 -10.58
C VAL A 161 -0.58 26.89 -10.97
N ILE A 162 -1.47 26.58 -11.93
CA ILE A 162 -2.55 27.48 -12.37
C ILE A 162 -3.65 27.53 -11.32
N ALA A 163 -4.03 26.35 -10.78
CA ALA A 163 -4.99 26.24 -9.69
C ALA A 163 -4.56 25.12 -8.74
N PRO A 164 -4.39 25.41 -7.45
CA PRO A 164 -4.16 24.37 -6.43
C PRO A 164 -5.48 23.69 -6.04
N ASP A 165 -5.36 22.51 -5.41
CA ASP A 165 -6.46 21.82 -4.74
C ASP A 165 -7.73 21.64 -5.59
N VAL A 166 -7.54 21.22 -6.85
CA VAL A 166 -8.65 21.04 -7.81
C VAL A 166 -9.42 19.73 -7.62
N HIS A 167 -9.12 18.98 -6.55
CA HIS A 167 -9.77 17.71 -6.23
C HIS A 167 -11.07 17.92 -5.44
N ASP A 168 -12.07 17.06 -5.70
CA ASP A 168 -13.39 17.14 -5.06
C ASP A 168 -13.41 16.59 -3.63
N ARG A 169 -12.39 15.83 -3.21
CA ARG A 169 -12.27 15.20 -1.89
C ARG A 169 -10.99 15.63 -1.18
N ALA A 170 -11.11 16.44 -0.15
CA ALA A 170 -9.98 17.04 0.57
C ALA A 170 -9.09 16.04 1.36
N ASN A 171 -9.59 14.81 1.63
CA ASN A 171 -8.91 13.86 2.52
C ASN A 171 -8.52 12.56 1.80
N ALA A 172 -8.26 12.62 0.49
CA ALA A 172 -7.79 11.47 -0.24
C ALA A 172 -6.35 11.15 0.18
N VAL A 173 -6.10 9.89 0.56
CA VAL A 173 -4.77 9.39 0.93
C VAL A 173 -4.48 8.08 0.23
N THR A 174 -3.22 7.85 -0.08
CA THR A 174 -2.74 6.55 -0.54
C THR A 174 -1.71 6.02 0.46
N ARG A 175 -1.91 4.77 0.87
CA ARG A 175 -0.97 4.03 1.70
C ARG A 175 0.04 3.35 0.77
N PHE A 176 1.31 3.57 1.08
CA PHE A 176 2.45 2.92 0.45
C PHE A 176 3.14 2.01 1.43
N VAL A 177 3.81 1.00 0.92
CA VAL A 177 4.64 0.09 1.72
C VAL A 177 6.08 0.10 1.22
N VAL A 178 7.00 -0.02 2.16
CA VAL A 178 8.43 -0.23 1.90
C VAL A 178 8.68 -1.73 1.94
N VAL A 179 9.11 -2.28 0.82
CA VAL A 179 9.32 -3.71 0.63
C VAL A 179 10.80 -3.99 0.50
N SER A 180 11.28 -5.09 1.10
CA SER A 180 12.68 -5.53 1.05
C SER A 180 12.76 -7.05 0.86
N PRO A 181 13.95 -7.59 0.52
CA PRO A 181 14.20 -9.02 0.69
C PRO A 181 13.97 -9.46 2.14
N PRO A 182 13.74 -10.77 2.41
CA PRO A 182 13.61 -11.28 3.77
C PRO A 182 14.77 -10.84 4.67
N ARG A 183 14.43 -10.28 5.82
CA ARG A 183 15.37 -9.73 6.80
C ARG A 183 14.76 -9.81 8.20
N PRO A 184 15.54 -9.61 9.28
CA PRO A 184 14.98 -9.44 10.62
C PRO A 184 13.90 -8.35 10.62
N LEU A 185 12.78 -8.66 11.25
CA LEU A 185 11.64 -7.74 11.33
C LEU A 185 12.00 -6.48 12.13
N PRO A 186 11.35 -5.35 11.85
CA PRO A 186 11.37 -4.19 12.72
C PRO A 186 10.97 -4.57 14.15
N ALA A 187 11.52 -3.87 15.15
CA ALA A 187 11.14 -4.09 16.52
C ALA A 187 9.66 -3.71 16.78
N ARG A 188 9.00 -4.45 17.67
CA ARG A 188 7.64 -4.18 18.10
C ARG A 188 7.52 -2.77 18.71
N THR A 189 6.54 -2.00 18.27
CA THR A 189 6.28 -0.62 18.74
C THR A 189 5.07 -0.51 19.65
N GLY A 190 4.15 -1.49 19.61
CA GLY A 190 2.83 -1.44 20.24
C GLY A 190 1.75 -0.78 19.37
N ALA A 191 2.15 -0.17 18.27
CA ALA A 191 1.27 0.37 17.23
C ALA A 191 1.66 -0.28 15.89
N ASP A 192 1.48 -1.60 15.80
CA ASP A 192 1.98 -2.40 14.69
C ASP A 192 0.86 -2.98 13.84
N ARG A 193 1.20 -3.30 12.61
CA ARG A 193 0.38 -4.03 11.66
C ARG A 193 1.12 -5.26 11.18
N THR A 194 0.39 -6.36 11.06
CA THR A 194 0.87 -7.59 10.43
C THR A 194 0.09 -7.83 9.15
N SER A 195 0.79 -8.01 8.04
CA SER A 195 0.24 -8.34 6.72
C SER A 195 0.55 -9.77 6.36
N LEU A 196 -0.43 -10.47 5.78
CA LEU A 196 -0.29 -11.85 5.33
C LEU A 196 -1.21 -12.18 4.15
N ALA A 197 -0.90 -13.27 3.45
CA ALA A 197 -1.80 -13.90 2.48
C ALA A 197 -2.12 -15.33 2.93
N ALA A 198 -3.41 -15.63 3.11
CA ALA A 198 -3.91 -16.93 3.53
C ALA A 198 -4.56 -17.66 2.35
N PHE A 199 -3.98 -18.78 1.90
CA PHE A 199 -4.45 -19.57 0.78
C PHE A 199 -5.36 -20.68 1.27
N LEU A 200 -6.57 -20.76 0.72
CA LEU A 200 -7.50 -21.83 1.07
C LEU A 200 -6.97 -23.21 0.66
N VAL A 201 -7.30 -24.24 1.43
CA VAL A 201 -7.10 -25.64 1.02
C VAL A 201 -8.06 -25.97 -0.11
N GLU A 202 -9.36 -25.74 0.12
CA GLU A 202 -10.47 -25.89 -0.82
C GLU A 202 -11.50 -24.81 -0.52
N ASP A 203 -12.25 -24.40 -1.56
CA ASP A 203 -13.39 -23.52 -1.37
C ASP A 203 -14.61 -24.32 -0.91
N HIS A 204 -15.12 -24.03 0.29
CA HIS A 204 -16.29 -24.67 0.88
C HIS A 204 -17.07 -23.66 1.75
N PRO A 205 -18.37 -23.94 2.02
CA PRO A 205 -19.15 -23.12 2.93
C PRO A 205 -18.46 -23.01 4.31
N GLY A 206 -18.11 -21.79 4.71
CA GLY A 206 -17.43 -21.53 5.99
C GLY A 206 -15.90 -21.36 5.91
N ALA A 207 -15.25 -21.62 4.76
CA ALA A 207 -13.78 -21.51 4.64
C ALA A 207 -13.23 -20.15 5.09
N LEU A 208 -13.86 -19.05 4.70
CA LEU A 208 -13.50 -17.71 5.18
C LEU A 208 -13.76 -17.57 6.69
N LEU A 209 -14.85 -18.13 7.20
CA LEU A 209 -15.16 -18.05 8.63
C LEU A 209 -14.12 -18.76 9.48
N GLU A 210 -13.56 -19.90 9.02
CA GLU A 210 -12.46 -20.59 9.69
C GLU A 210 -11.25 -19.68 9.84
N ILE A 211 -10.85 -18.96 8.79
CA ILE A 211 -9.77 -17.96 8.82
C ILE A 211 -10.10 -16.85 9.82
N LEU A 212 -11.31 -16.25 9.72
CA LEU A 212 -11.72 -15.15 10.60
C LEU A 212 -11.79 -15.56 12.07
N THR A 213 -12.15 -16.81 12.34
CA THR A 213 -12.23 -17.35 13.70
C THR A 213 -10.87 -17.34 14.38
N GLU A 214 -9.77 -17.64 13.65
CA GLU A 214 -8.42 -17.63 14.21
C GLU A 214 -8.02 -16.25 14.76
N PHE A 215 -8.50 -15.17 14.16
CA PHE A 215 -8.30 -13.81 14.65
C PHE A 215 -9.29 -13.43 15.75
N ALA A 216 -10.57 -13.76 15.54
CA ALA A 216 -11.66 -13.31 16.41
C ALA A 216 -11.54 -13.86 17.84
N VAL A 217 -11.22 -15.15 18.00
CA VAL A 217 -11.07 -15.79 19.31
C VAL A 217 -9.85 -15.28 20.09
N ARG A 218 -8.90 -14.65 19.40
CA ARG A 218 -7.70 -14.04 20.01
C ARG A 218 -7.81 -12.51 20.14
N GLY A 219 -8.99 -11.95 19.87
CA GLY A 219 -9.24 -10.52 20.01
C GLY A 219 -8.44 -9.63 19.07
N ILE A 220 -8.08 -10.15 17.89
CA ILE A 220 -7.30 -9.42 16.88
C ILE A 220 -8.27 -8.74 15.92
N ASN A 221 -8.10 -7.41 15.75
CA ASN A 221 -8.85 -6.64 14.78
C ASN A 221 -8.21 -6.76 13.39
N LEU A 222 -9.04 -6.93 12.35
CA LEU A 222 -8.61 -6.90 10.96
C LEU A 222 -8.86 -5.51 10.39
N THR A 223 -7.85 -4.91 9.78
CA THR A 223 -7.95 -3.58 9.16
C THR A 223 -8.18 -3.66 7.66
N THR A 224 -7.77 -4.76 7.02
CA THR A 224 -8.00 -5.03 5.60
C THR A 224 -8.26 -6.51 5.42
N ILE A 225 -9.24 -6.84 4.59
CA ILE A 225 -9.44 -8.18 4.04
C ILE A 225 -9.82 -8.07 2.57
N GLN A 226 -9.08 -8.77 1.71
CA GLN A 226 -9.31 -8.76 0.27
C GLN A 226 -9.22 -10.18 -0.28
N SER A 227 -10.33 -10.67 -0.85
CA SER A 227 -10.35 -11.92 -1.59
C SER A 227 -9.75 -11.73 -2.98
N ARG A 228 -8.81 -12.59 -3.35
CA ARG A 228 -8.14 -12.58 -4.64
C ARG A 228 -8.07 -13.98 -5.25
N PRO A 229 -8.29 -14.13 -6.58
CA PRO A 229 -8.05 -15.40 -7.25
C PRO A 229 -6.55 -15.72 -7.25
N THR A 230 -6.20 -17.01 -7.13
CA THR A 230 -4.78 -17.43 -7.20
C THR A 230 -4.19 -17.33 -8.63
N GLY A 231 -5.05 -17.30 -9.64
CA GLY A 231 -4.64 -17.34 -11.05
C GLY A 231 -4.48 -18.77 -11.61
N ASP A 232 -4.38 -19.79 -10.77
CA ASP A 232 -4.15 -21.17 -11.20
C ASP A 232 -5.43 -21.81 -11.75
N ARG A 233 -6.56 -21.66 -11.03
CA ARG A 233 -7.88 -22.21 -11.38
C ARG A 233 -8.99 -21.30 -10.93
N LEU A 234 -10.12 -21.31 -11.65
CA LEU A 234 -11.38 -20.73 -11.17
C LEU A 234 -11.81 -21.43 -9.87
N GLY A 235 -12.24 -20.64 -8.89
CA GLY A 235 -12.66 -21.13 -7.58
C GLY A 235 -11.52 -21.32 -6.57
N GLN A 236 -10.27 -21.01 -6.92
CA GLN A 236 -9.17 -20.97 -5.96
C GLN A 236 -8.87 -19.52 -5.58
N TYR A 237 -8.94 -19.25 -4.28
CA TYR A 237 -8.77 -17.91 -3.71
C TYR A 237 -7.72 -17.91 -2.61
N TYR A 238 -7.09 -16.74 -2.44
CA TYR A 238 -6.40 -16.39 -1.22
C TYR A 238 -7.01 -15.12 -0.63
N PHE A 239 -6.79 -14.91 0.66
CA PHE A 239 -7.17 -13.69 1.34
C PHE A 239 -5.93 -12.92 1.73
N PHE A 240 -5.77 -11.71 1.19
CA PHE A 240 -4.84 -10.74 1.73
C PHE A 240 -5.47 -10.15 2.98
N ILE A 241 -4.74 -10.14 4.09
CA ILE A 241 -5.22 -9.71 5.39
C ILE A 241 -4.19 -8.80 6.04
N ASP A 242 -4.65 -7.63 6.49
CA ASP A 242 -3.93 -6.80 7.46
C ASP A 242 -4.62 -6.92 8.82
N CYS A 243 -3.85 -7.17 9.86
CA CYS A 243 -4.35 -7.20 11.24
C CYS A 243 -3.52 -6.30 12.16
N GLU A 244 -4.13 -5.85 13.25
CA GLU A 244 -3.47 -5.08 14.30
C GLU A 244 -2.62 -5.96 15.19
N GLY A 245 -1.40 -5.51 15.45
CA GLY A 245 -0.42 -6.14 16.31
C GLY A 245 0.80 -6.65 15.56
N HIS A 246 1.85 -6.98 16.30
CA HIS A 246 3.11 -7.51 15.81
C HIS A 246 3.15 -9.02 15.90
N VAL A 247 3.92 -9.70 15.06
CA VAL A 247 4.07 -11.16 15.10
C VAL A 247 4.61 -11.66 16.44
N ASP A 248 5.36 -10.82 17.15
CA ASP A 248 5.86 -11.12 18.52
C ASP A 248 4.80 -10.94 19.62
N ASP A 249 3.62 -10.40 19.31
CA ASP A 249 2.48 -10.45 20.22
C ASP A 249 1.98 -11.88 20.28
N ALA A 250 1.84 -12.45 21.48
CA ALA A 250 1.45 -13.85 21.67
C ALA A 250 0.14 -14.20 20.92
N ARG A 251 -0.84 -13.28 20.95
CA ARG A 251 -2.12 -13.43 20.23
C ARG A 251 -1.95 -13.53 18.71
N VAL A 252 -1.06 -12.69 18.12
CA VAL A 252 -0.80 -12.68 16.67
C VAL A 252 -0.03 -13.93 16.27
N GLY A 253 1.02 -14.30 17.03
CA GLY A 253 1.76 -15.53 16.81
C GLY A 253 0.88 -16.77 16.86
N GLU A 254 -0.03 -16.86 17.85
CA GLU A 254 -0.99 -17.99 17.94
C GLU A 254 -2.01 -17.99 16.80
N ALA A 255 -2.47 -16.81 16.34
CA ALA A 255 -3.37 -16.74 15.18
C ALA A 255 -2.67 -17.26 13.92
N LEU A 256 -1.42 -16.86 13.68
CA LEU A 256 -0.64 -17.38 12.56
C LEU A 256 -0.42 -18.90 12.64
N MET A 257 -0.15 -19.44 13.83
CA MET A 257 -0.07 -20.88 14.04
C MET A 257 -1.43 -21.58 13.79
N GLY A 258 -2.55 -20.93 14.15
CA GLY A 258 -3.89 -21.40 13.83
C GLY A 258 -4.13 -21.45 12.32
N LEU A 259 -3.91 -20.34 11.65
CA LEU A 259 -4.02 -20.24 10.19
C LEU A 259 -3.16 -21.26 9.46
N ARG A 260 -1.94 -21.54 9.95
CA ARG A 260 -1.05 -22.53 9.35
C ARG A 260 -1.62 -23.94 9.39
N ARG A 261 -2.57 -24.24 10.28
CA ARG A 261 -3.25 -25.54 10.38
C ARG A 261 -4.50 -25.64 9.49
N VAL A 262 -5.21 -24.53 9.26
CA VAL A 262 -6.48 -24.51 8.51
C VAL A 262 -6.32 -24.07 7.05
N CYS A 263 -5.21 -23.39 6.71
CA CYS A 263 -4.93 -22.95 5.35
C CYS A 263 -3.94 -23.89 4.65
N ARG A 264 -4.02 -23.96 3.31
CA ARG A 264 -3.02 -24.65 2.48
C ARG A 264 -1.63 -24.03 2.67
N GLU A 265 -1.60 -22.71 2.66
CA GLU A 265 -0.41 -21.90 2.82
C GLU A 265 -0.76 -20.58 3.55
N VAL A 266 0.13 -20.13 4.41
CA VAL A 266 0.09 -18.79 4.97
C VAL A 266 1.41 -18.13 4.60
N ARG A 267 1.33 -17.11 3.76
CA ARG A 267 2.48 -16.29 3.42
C ARG A 267 2.51 -15.09 4.34
N PHE A 268 3.49 -15.03 5.20
CA PHE A 268 3.75 -13.88 6.05
C PHE A 268 4.42 -12.78 5.22
N LEU A 269 3.82 -11.59 5.18
CA LEU A 269 4.30 -10.47 4.39
C LEU A 269 5.02 -9.40 5.20
N GLY A 270 4.93 -9.45 6.54
CA GLY A 270 5.66 -8.54 7.42
C GLY A 270 4.86 -8.11 8.64
N SER A 271 5.61 -7.68 9.68
CA SER A 271 5.07 -6.91 10.83
C SER A 271 5.88 -5.63 10.94
N TYR A 272 5.21 -4.50 11.03
CA TYR A 272 5.82 -3.18 10.94
C TYR A 272 4.97 -2.13 11.66
N ALA A 273 5.61 -1.02 12.05
CA ALA A 273 4.93 0.09 12.70
C ALA A 273 3.86 0.70 11.79
N ARG A 274 2.68 0.99 12.35
CA ARG A 274 1.61 1.72 11.67
C ARG A 274 1.97 3.20 11.55
N CYS A 275 1.83 3.75 10.35
CA CYS A 275 2.10 5.16 10.10
C CYS A 275 1.07 6.12 10.73
N ASP A 276 -0.14 5.63 11.07
CA ASP A 276 -1.17 6.39 11.78
C ASP A 276 -0.99 6.39 13.31
N GLY A 277 0.00 5.64 13.84
CA GLY A 277 0.27 5.52 15.26
C GLY A 277 -0.84 4.85 16.07
N GLY A 278 -1.83 4.25 15.41
CA GLY A 278 -2.97 3.62 16.06
C GLY A 278 -2.56 2.36 16.85
N THR A 279 -2.75 2.38 18.17
CA THR A 279 -2.48 1.23 19.04
C THR A 279 -3.60 0.20 18.96
N ALA A 280 -3.23 -1.07 18.98
CA ALA A 280 -4.20 -2.15 19.02
C ALA A 280 -4.95 -2.20 20.36
N GLN A 281 -6.26 -2.41 20.30
CA GLN A 281 -7.04 -2.66 21.52
C GLN A 281 -6.87 -4.11 21.96
N VAL A 282 -6.23 -4.31 23.11
CA VAL A 282 -6.06 -5.63 23.74
C VAL A 282 -7.28 -5.93 24.59
N ARG A 283 -8.04 -6.96 24.25
CA ARG A 283 -9.20 -7.40 25.05
C ARG A 283 -8.72 -8.16 26.31
N PRO A 284 -9.49 -8.13 27.41
CA PRO A 284 -9.25 -9.02 28.54
C PRO A 284 -9.15 -10.50 28.10
N GLY A 285 -8.18 -11.22 28.58
CA GLY A 285 -7.90 -12.60 28.19
C GLY A 285 -7.00 -12.75 26.95
N THR A 286 -6.53 -11.62 26.34
CA THR A 286 -5.73 -11.68 25.11
C THR A 286 -4.41 -10.90 25.17
N SER A 287 -3.96 -10.50 26.35
CA SER A 287 -2.64 -9.88 26.53
C SER A 287 -1.53 -10.94 26.56
N ASP A 288 -0.29 -10.52 26.24
CA ASP A 288 0.88 -11.41 26.30
C ASP A 288 1.06 -12.05 27.70
N ALA A 289 0.76 -11.31 28.77
CA ALA A 289 0.83 -11.82 30.13
C ALA A 289 -0.17 -12.95 30.38
N GLU A 290 -1.43 -12.81 29.91
CA GLU A 290 -2.47 -13.82 30.04
C GLU A 290 -2.17 -15.07 29.21
N PHE A 291 -1.58 -14.91 28.02
CA PHE A 291 -1.08 -16.04 27.22
C PHE A 291 0.06 -16.77 27.92
N ALA A 292 1.02 -16.02 28.51
CA ALA A 292 2.13 -16.60 29.25
C ALA A 292 1.64 -17.35 30.51
N GLU A 293 0.67 -16.80 31.24
CA GLU A 293 0.03 -17.45 32.40
C GLU A 293 -0.66 -18.76 32.00
N ALA A 294 -1.44 -18.74 30.93
CA ALA A 294 -2.13 -19.92 30.41
C ALA A 294 -1.14 -21.01 29.96
N ALA A 295 -0.05 -20.61 29.29
CA ALA A 295 1.02 -21.54 28.90
C ALA A 295 1.73 -22.15 30.13
N ALA A 296 2.02 -21.34 31.16
CA ALA A 296 2.62 -21.80 32.40
C ALA A 296 1.69 -22.77 33.15
N TRP A 297 0.37 -22.45 33.22
CA TRP A 297 -0.62 -23.35 33.80
C TRP A 297 -0.65 -24.70 33.08
N LEU A 298 -0.72 -24.72 31.75
CA LEU A 298 -0.67 -25.95 30.96
C LEU A 298 0.64 -26.72 31.17
N GLY A 299 1.76 -26.02 31.29
CA GLY A 299 3.06 -26.60 31.63
C GLY A 299 3.02 -27.35 32.98
N ARG A 300 2.41 -26.75 34.01
CA ARG A 300 2.22 -27.41 35.32
C ARG A 300 1.41 -28.72 35.20
N LEU A 301 0.33 -28.71 34.42
CA LEU A 301 -0.48 -29.92 34.20
C LEU A 301 0.32 -31.03 33.51
N ARG A 302 1.11 -30.69 32.49
CA ARG A 302 1.90 -31.67 31.71
C ARG A 302 3.02 -32.31 32.51
N PHE A 303 3.61 -31.59 33.46
CA PHE A 303 4.76 -32.04 34.21
C PHE A 303 4.44 -32.36 35.69
N GLY A 304 3.16 -32.45 36.05
CA GLY A 304 2.70 -32.87 37.38
C GLY A 304 3.19 -31.95 38.53
N ARG A 305 3.43 -30.69 38.25
CA ARG A 305 3.80 -29.71 39.29
C ARG A 305 2.56 -28.87 39.62
N PRO A 306 2.19 -28.75 40.93
CA PRO A 306 1.03 -27.96 41.37
C PRO A 306 1.22 -26.47 41.09
#